data_5fc71bf056e31549d787228a1c3c8b06
#
_entry.id   5fc71bf056e31549d787228a1c3c8b06
#
_cell.length_a   1.000
_cell.length_b   1.000
_cell.length_c   1.000
_cell.angle_alpha   90.00
_cell.angle_beta   90.00
_cell.angle_gamma   90.00
#
_symmetry.space_group_name_H-M   'P 1'
#
loop_
_entity.id
_entity.type
_entity.pdbx_description
1 polymer ?
#
loop_
_entity_poly.entity_id
_entity_poly.type
_entity_poly.pdbx_seq_one_letter_code
_entity_poly.pdbx_strand_id
1 'polypeptide(L)'
;MDLLLEIEKLSNWRQEESQIRRIYTFDTFHDAITYMSNVAPYCDEINHHPEWKNVYNKLDVVLTTHDENGITIKDINLAKYLDSAFNKQIDETRIR
;
A
#
# COMPACT_ATOMS: atom_id res chain seq x y z
N MET A 1 -0.45 -11.18 -18.59
CA MET A 1 0.28 -10.12 -17.89
C MET A 1 1.54 -10.68 -17.27
N ASP A 2 2.67 -10.04 -17.48
CA ASP A 2 3.92 -10.44 -16.83
C ASP A 2 3.96 -9.81 -15.43
N LEU A 3 3.77 -10.62 -14.43
CA LEU A 3 3.72 -10.17 -13.05
C LEU A 3 5.02 -9.53 -12.59
N LEU A 4 6.17 -10.07 -13.01
CA LEU A 4 7.47 -9.52 -12.65
C LEU A 4 7.65 -8.10 -13.20
N LEU A 5 7.22 -7.86 -14.43
CA LEU A 5 7.27 -6.52 -15.02
C LEU A 5 6.37 -5.55 -14.26
N GLU A 6 5.21 -6.00 -13.82
CA GLU A 6 4.29 -5.14 -13.06
C GLU A 6 4.88 -4.79 -11.69
N ILE A 7 5.56 -5.73 -11.04
CA ILE A 7 6.24 -5.47 -9.78
C ILE A 7 7.36 -4.44 -9.97
N GLU A 8 8.14 -4.59 -11.04
CA GLU A 8 9.23 -3.66 -11.34
C GLU A 8 8.75 -2.22 -11.54
N LYS A 9 7.55 -2.05 -12.07
CA LYS A 9 6.95 -0.73 -12.27
C LYS A 9 6.54 -0.05 -10.96
N LEU A 10 6.42 -0.82 -9.87
CA LEU A 10 6.10 -0.30 -8.55
C LEU A 10 7.39 0.16 -7.87
N SER A 11 7.89 1.32 -8.28
CA SER A 11 9.25 1.79 -7.96
C SER A 11 9.55 1.91 -6.47
N ASN A 12 8.54 2.10 -5.63
CA ASN A 12 8.72 2.25 -4.18
C ASN A 12 8.43 0.96 -3.40
N TRP A 13 8.12 -0.11 -4.10
CA TRP A 13 7.83 -1.40 -3.49
C TRP A 13 9.00 -2.34 -3.67
N ARG A 14 9.26 -3.13 -2.64
CA ARG A 14 10.32 -4.15 -2.64
C ARG A 14 9.70 -5.53 -2.63
N GLN A 15 10.17 -6.40 -3.50
CA GLN A 15 9.73 -7.80 -3.47
C GLN A 15 10.55 -8.55 -2.41
N GLU A 16 9.87 -9.27 -1.54
CA GLU A 16 10.46 -10.10 -0.50
C GLU A 16 9.81 -11.47 -0.58
N GLU A 17 10.44 -12.42 -1.24
CA GLU A 17 9.90 -13.77 -1.42
C GLU A 17 8.51 -13.74 -2.06
N SER A 18 7.48 -14.08 -1.32
CA SER A 18 6.10 -14.19 -1.80
C SER A 18 5.25 -12.95 -1.49
N GLN A 19 5.90 -11.81 -1.24
CA GLN A 19 5.19 -10.58 -0.87
C GLN A 19 5.88 -9.36 -1.45
N ILE A 20 5.14 -8.23 -1.49
CA ILE A 20 5.74 -6.94 -1.79
C ILE A 20 5.54 -6.03 -0.58
N ARG A 21 6.47 -5.10 -0.38
CA ARG A 21 6.52 -4.28 0.82
C ARG A 21 6.90 -2.84 0.49
N ARG A 22 6.23 -1.91 1.15
CA ARG A 22 6.55 -0.49 1.11
C ARG A 22 6.33 0.13 2.47
N ILE A 23 7.20 1.10 2.84
CA ILE A 23 7.01 1.91 4.03
C ILE A 23 6.62 3.31 3.59
N TYR A 24 5.42 3.74 4.01
CA TYR A 24 4.96 5.11 3.80
C TYR A 24 5.37 5.96 5.00
N THR A 25 5.92 7.14 4.75
CA THR A 25 6.30 8.08 5.80
C THR A 25 5.46 9.33 5.67
N PHE A 26 4.84 9.74 6.77
CA PHE A 26 3.96 10.90 6.84
C PHE A 26 4.64 12.00 7.68
N ASP A 27 4.06 13.20 7.65
CA ASP A 27 4.59 14.29 8.48
C ASP A 27 4.24 14.06 9.96
N THR A 28 3.08 13.48 10.24
CA THR A 28 2.60 13.28 11.61
C THR A 28 1.98 11.89 11.77
N PHE A 29 1.85 11.46 13.03
CA PHE A 29 1.10 10.26 13.37
C PHE A 29 -0.35 10.36 12.92
N HIS A 30 -0.97 11.52 13.13
CA HIS A 30 -2.36 11.76 12.72
C HIS A 30 -2.53 11.53 11.22
N ASP A 31 -1.60 12.01 10.40
CA ASP A 31 -1.67 11.81 8.95
C ASP A 31 -1.59 10.32 8.59
N ALA A 32 -0.77 9.55 9.29
CA ALA A 32 -0.68 8.11 9.08
C ALA A 32 -2.03 7.43 9.39
N ILE A 33 -2.65 7.79 10.50
CA ILE A 33 -3.95 7.24 10.89
C ILE A 33 -5.05 7.66 9.90
N THR A 34 -5.03 8.91 9.47
CA THR A 34 -5.98 9.41 8.45
C THR A 34 -5.87 8.60 7.16
N TYR A 35 -4.65 8.34 6.72
CA TYR A 35 -4.42 7.54 5.53
C TYR A 35 -5.01 6.14 5.68
N MET A 36 -4.73 5.47 6.80
CA MET A 36 -5.26 4.14 7.07
C MET A 36 -6.78 4.12 7.03
N SER A 37 -7.42 5.10 7.65
CA SER A 37 -8.88 5.25 7.64
C SER A 37 -9.42 5.47 6.24
N ASN A 38 -8.72 6.26 5.43
CA ASN A 38 -9.19 6.61 4.09
C ASN A 38 -9.10 5.45 3.11
N VAL A 39 -8.11 4.58 3.23
CA VAL A 39 -7.93 3.46 2.30
C VAL A 39 -8.66 2.18 2.74
N ALA A 40 -9.00 2.07 4.01
CA ALA A 40 -9.63 0.87 4.55
C ALA A 40 -10.92 0.47 3.82
N PRO A 41 -11.85 1.41 3.50
CA PRO A 41 -13.08 1.04 2.80
C PRO A 41 -12.85 0.38 1.44
N TYR A 42 -11.83 0.83 0.72
CA TYR A 42 -11.51 0.22 -0.58
C TYR A 42 -11.05 -1.22 -0.41
N CYS A 43 -10.24 -1.49 0.62
CA CYS A 43 -9.78 -2.85 0.91
C CYS A 43 -10.95 -3.78 1.21
N ASP A 44 -11.95 -3.29 1.93
CA ASP A 44 -13.18 -4.04 2.19
C ASP A 44 -13.97 -4.28 0.90
N GLU A 45 -14.06 -3.27 0.06
CA GLU A 45 -14.79 -3.36 -1.21
C GLU A 45 -14.21 -4.43 -2.13
N ILE A 46 -12.88 -4.48 -2.26
CA ILE A 46 -12.23 -5.47 -3.12
C ILE A 46 -11.95 -6.79 -2.39
N ASN A 47 -12.25 -6.86 -1.12
CA ASN A 47 -12.01 -8.02 -0.26
C ASN A 47 -10.55 -8.50 -0.32
N HIS A 48 -9.63 -7.54 -0.26
CA HIS A 48 -8.19 -7.82 -0.23
C HIS A 48 -7.54 -6.82 0.71
N HIS A 49 -6.88 -7.31 1.76
CA HIS A 49 -6.44 -6.48 2.87
C HIS A 49 -4.92 -6.51 3.02
N PRO A 50 -4.31 -5.35 3.29
CA PRO A 50 -2.87 -5.32 3.55
C PRO A 50 -2.56 -5.86 4.96
N GLU A 51 -1.36 -6.39 5.11
CA GLU A 51 -0.78 -6.57 6.42
C GLU A 51 0.02 -5.31 6.70
N TRP A 52 -0.29 -4.60 7.77
CA TRP A 52 0.43 -3.36 8.03
C TRP A 52 0.72 -3.15 9.51
N LYS A 53 1.75 -2.32 9.73
CA LYS A 53 2.17 -1.95 11.06
C LYS A 53 2.45 -0.46 11.07
N ASN A 54 1.78 0.25 11.96
CA ASN A 54 2.00 1.68 12.13
C ASN A 54 2.85 1.94 13.37
N VAL A 55 3.94 2.68 13.21
CA VAL A 55 4.75 3.17 14.31
C VAL A 55 4.97 4.66 14.06
N TYR A 56 4.40 5.50 14.92
CA TYR A 56 4.45 6.96 14.81
C TYR A 56 4.00 7.42 13.41
N ASN A 57 4.89 8.02 12.65
CA ASN A 57 4.57 8.56 11.32
C ASN A 57 4.86 7.61 10.17
N LYS A 58 5.14 6.34 10.47
CA LYS A 58 5.48 5.34 9.45
C LYS A 58 4.44 4.25 9.41
N LEU A 59 4.11 3.84 8.20
CA LEU A 59 3.20 2.73 7.94
C LEU A 59 3.92 1.72 7.05
N ASP A 60 4.22 0.56 7.63
CA ASP A 60 4.89 -0.55 6.95
C ASP A 60 3.81 -1.46 6.38
N VAL A 61 3.75 -1.55 5.05
CA VAL A 61 2.69 -2.28 4.34
C VAL A 61 3.27 -3.46 3.60
N VAL A 62 2.66 -4.62 3.82
CA VAL A 62 3.00 -5.87 3.12
C VAL A 62 1.75 -6.37 2.41
N LEU A 63 1.91 -6.73 1.14
CA LEU A 63 0.83 -7.27 0.31
C LEU A 63 1.21 -8.66 -0.20
N THR A 64 0.30 -9.59 -0.03
CA THR A 64 0.42 -10.95 -0.55
C THR A 64 -0.97 -11.54 -0.69
N THR A 65 -1.12 -12.56 -1.51
CA THR A 65 -2.39 -13.28 -1.66
C THR A 65 -2.22 -14.67 -1.05
N HIS A 66 -2.67 -14.82 0.20
CA HIS A 66 -2.45 -16.06 0.97
C HIS A 66 -3.01 -17.30 0.26
N ASP A 67 -4.18 -17.20 -0.33
CA ASP A 67 -4.83 -18.31 -1.02
C ASP A 67 -4.04 -18.81 -2.23
N GLU A 68 -3.18 -17.95 -2.78
CA GLU A 68 -2.36 -18.26 -3.95
C GLU A 68 -0.88 -18.46 -3.59
N ASN A 69 -0.55 -18.39 -2.30
CA ASN A 69 0.82 -18.52 -1.78
C ASN A 69 1.80 -17.55 -2.43
N GLY A 70 1.37 -16.34 -2.71
CA GLY A 70 2.28 -15.37 -3.29
C GLY A 70 1.60 -14.14 -3.85
N ILE A 71 2.36 -13.41 -4.66
CA ILE A 71 1.92 -12.15 -5.25
C ILE A 71 1.02 -12.44 -6.45
N THR A 72 -0.13 -11.76 -6.51
CA THR A 72 -1.04 -11.84 -7.65
C THR A 72 -1.38 -10.44 -8.14
N ILE A 73 -2.20 -10.36 -9.19
CA ILE A 73 -2.69 -9.08 -9.69
C ILE A 73 -3.48 -8.30 -8.63
N LYS A 74 -4.06 -8.97 -7.67
CA LYS A 74 -4.76 -8.32 -6.55
C LYS A 74 -3.80 -7.42 -5.77
N ASP A 75 -2.58 -7.90 -5.53
CA ASP A 75 -1.56 -7.15 -4.80
C ASP A 75 -1.06 -5.97 -5.62
N ILE A 76 -0.87 -6.17 -6.91
CA ILE A 76 -0.43 -5.11 -7.81
C ILE A 76 -1.47 -3.98 -7.86
N ASN A 77 -2.74 -4.33 -8.02
CA ASN A 77 -3.80 -3.34 -8.08
C ASN A 77 -3.95 -2.59 -6.76
N LEU A 78 -3.85 -3.30 -5.64
CA LEU A 78 -3.91 -2.65 -4.32
C LEU A 78 -2.72 -1.73 -4.11
N ALA A 79 -1.51 -2.15 -4.48
CA ALA A 79 -0.32 -1.30 -4.38
C ALA A 79 -0.49 0.00 -5.18
N LYS A 80 -1.01 -0.08 -6.40
CA LYS A 80 -1.27 1.10 -7.23
C LYS A 80 -2.29 2.03 -6.57
N TYR A 81 -3.35 1.47 -6.01
CA TYR A 81 -4.36 2.26 -5.30
C TYR A 81 -3.77 2.95 -4.08
N LEU A 82 -3.00 2.22 -3.27
CA LEU A 82 -2.38 2.77 -2.06
C LEU A 82 -1.41 3.90 -2.40
N ASP A 83 -0.61 3.74 -3.47
CA ASP A 83 0.31 4.77 -3.92
C ASP A 83 -0.44 6.02 -4.38
N SER A 84 -1.49 5.84 -5.15
CA SER A 84 -2.31 6.97 -5.62
C SER A 84 -2.96 7.72 -4.47
N ALA A 85 -3.52 6.98 -3.51
CA ALA A 85 -4.14 7.57 -2.33
C ALA A 85 -3.13 8.32 -1.46
N PHE A 86 -1.92 7.77 -1.34
CA PHE A 86 -0.84 8.42 -0.60
C PHE A 86 -0.44 9.75 -1.24
N ASN A 87 -0.20 9.73 -2.55
CA ASN A 87 0.18 10.94 -3.28
C ASN A 87 -0.87 12.03 -3.18
N LYS A 88 -2.14 11.64 -3.28
CA LYS A 88 -3.26 12.58 -3.16
C LYS A 88 -3.31 13.22 -1.77
N GLN A 89 -3.14 12.41 -0.74
CA GLN A 89 -3.17 12.92 0.65
C GLN A 89 -2.00 13.86 0.92
N ILE A 90 -0.80 13.52 0.46
CA ILE A 90 0.39 14.36 0.63
C ILE A 90 0.17 15.71 -0.05
N ASP A 91 -0.35 15.72 -1.28
CA ASP A 91 -0.63 16.95 -2.02
C ASP A 91 -1.65 17.82 -1.28
N GLU A 92 -2.74 17.23 -0.81
CA GLU A 92 -3.78 17.93 -0.06
C GLU A 92 -3.24 18.52 1.24
N THR A 93 -2.39 17.78 1.93
CA THR A 93 -1.80 18.21 3.20
C THR A 93 -0.85 19.40 3.01
N ARG A 94 -0.10 19.41 1.93
CA ARG A 94 0.90 20.45 1.65
C ARG A 94 0.32 21.75 1.11
N ILE A 95 -0.90 21.70 0.60
CA ILE A 95 -1.60 22.88 0.07
C ILE A 95 -2.21 23.71 1.22
N ARG A 96 -2.47 23.09 2.36
CA ARG A 96 -3.10 23.77 3.52
C ARG A 96 -2.23 24.82 4.16
#